data_a0831f519d437d0db37a5a19304e9708
#
_entry.id   a0831f519d437d0db37a5a19304e9708
#
_cell.length_a   1.000
_cell.length_b   1.000
_cell.length_c   1.000
_cell.angle_alpha   90.00
_cell.angle_beta   90.00
_cell.angle_gamma   90.00
#
_symmetry.space_group_name_H-M   'P 1'
#
loop_
_entity.id
_entity.type
_entity.pdbx_description
1 polymer ?
#
loop_
_entity_poly.entity_id
_entity_poly.type
_entity_poly.pdbx_seq_one_letter_code
_entity_poly.pdbx_strand_id
1 'polypeptide(L)'
;YKRQLFNELMEGKYNENSIIEILESLVKKGETKDELAGGIFVLREKATKVKAEQDTIDTCGTGGDGQNSLNISTAAAIVLASMGVKVAKHGNKAVSSNCGSADVLEALKININLKANEAEESIKKFNFAFMFAPNYHSAMKHVGPARKKMGKKTIFNLIGPLSSPAQVKRQVIGVFDKKWMKPFAEALKENGVIHAFIVHSEDGMDEISPFAKTY
;
A
#
# COMPACT_ATOMS: atom_id res chain seq x y z
N TYR A 1 1.83 -15.07 -17.54
CA TYR A 1 0.61 -14.35 -17.97
C TYR A 1 0.25 -13.20 -17.02
N LYS A 2 0.11 -13.42 -15.68
CA LYS A 2 -0.35 -12.39 -14.75
C LYS A 2 0.62 -11.22 -14.61
N ARG A 3 1.92 -11.48 -14.44
CA ARG A 3 2.96 -10.44 -14.46
C ARG A 3 2.99 -9.68 -15.78
N GLN A 4 2.79 -10.37 -16.91
CA GLN A 4 2.75 -9.75 -18.23
C GLN A 4 1.61 -8.74 -18.33
N LEU A 5 0.38 -9.09 -17.93
CA LEU A 5 -0.76 -8.18 -17.94
C LEU A 5 -0.48 -6.89 -17.15
N PHE A 6 0.02 -7.03 -15.90
CA PHE A 6 0.36 -5.85 -15.09
C PHE A 6 1.50 -5.04 -15.69
N ASN A 7 2.48 -5.70 -16.29
CA ASN A 7 3.57 -5.00 -16.98
C ASN A 7 3.05 -4.16 -18.14
N GLU A 8 2.19 -4.73 -18.97
CA GLU A 8 1.57 -4.05 -20.11
C GLU A 8 0.66 -2.89 -19.67
N LEU A 9 -0.12 -3.06 -18.59
CA LEU A 9 -0.90 -1.99 -17.99
C LEU A 9 0.00 -0.82 -17.52
N MET A 10 1.11 -1.13 -16.87
CA MET A 10 2.06 -0.13 -16.35
C MET A 10 2.92 0.49 -17.44
N GLU A 11 3.03 -0.12 -18.62
CA GLU A 11 3.71 0.43 -19.80
C GLU A 11 2.78 1.25 -20.71
N GLY A 12 1.49 1.34 -20.37
CA GLY A 12 0.52 2.08 -21.14
C GLY A 12 0.19 1.45 -22.50
N LYS A 13 0.26 0.11 -22.61
CA LYS A 13 -0.04 -0.61 -23.87
C LYS A 13 -1.54 -0.70 -24.17
N TYR A 14 -2.39 -0.33 -23.22
CA TYR A 14 -3.85 -0.37 -23.37
C TYR A 14 -4.43 1.03 -23.35
N ASN A 15 -5.48 1.25 -24.13
CA ASN A 15 -6.28 2.47 -24.04
C ASN A 15 -7.16 2.45 -22.78
N GLU A 16 -7.71 3.61 -22.41
CA GLU A 16 -8.50 3.77 -21.18
C GLU A 16 -9.69 2.80 -21.09
N ASN A 17 -10.42 2.58 -22.16
CA ASN A 17 -11.59 1.69 -22.16
C ASN A 17 -11.16 0.23 -21.92
N SER A 18 -10.12 -0.23 -22.59
CA SER A 18 -9.57 -1.58 -22.36
C SER A 18 -9.07 -1.76 -20.92
N ILE A 19 -8.46 -0.72 -20.32
CA ILE A 19 -8.05 -0.76 -18.90
C ILE A 19 -9.29 -0.92 -18.00
N ILE A 20 -10.35 -0.15 -18.26
CA ILE A 20 -11.61 -0.25 -17.50
C ILE A 20 -12.18 -1.67 -17.59
N GLU A 21 -12.30 -2.22 -18.80
CA GLU A 21 -12.80 -3.58 -19.02
C GLU A 21 -11.98 -4.66 -18.28
N ILE A 22 -10.64 -4.54 -18.32
CA ILE A 22 -9.75 -5.45 -17.61
C ILE A 22 -9.98 -5.36 -16.10
N LEU A 23 -10.02 -4.14 -15.55
CA LEU A 23 -10.19 -3.93 -14.11
C LEU A 23 -11.58 -4.35 -13.64
N GLU A 24 -12.63 -4.08 -14.40
CA GLU A 24 -13.99 -4.55 -14.10
C GLU A 24 -14.10 -6.07 -14.15
N SER A 25 -13.45 -6.71 -15.11
CA SER A 25 -13.40 -8.16 -15.21
C SER A 25 -12.71 -8.80 -14.01
N LEU A 26 -11.61 -8.21 -13.52
CA LEU A 26 -10.93 -8.66 -12.30
C LEU A 26 -11.83 -8.53 -11.07
N VAL A 27 -12.48 -7.38 -10.89
CA VAL A 27 -13.42 -7.16 -9.79
C VAL A 27 -14.61 -8.13 -9.86
N LYS A 28 -15.22 -8.32 -11.05
CA LYS A 28 -16.37 -9.19 -11.23
C LYS A 28 -16.04 -10.66 -10.96
N LYS A 29 -14.89 -11.11 -11.38
CA LYS A 29 -14.40 -12.48 -11.16
C LYS A 29 -14.01 -12.72 -9.69
N GLY A 30 -13.56 -11.68 -9.00
CA GLY A 30 -12.81 -11.74 -7.75
C GLY A 30 -11.31 -11.96 -8.00
N GLU A 31 -10.49 -11.11 -7.42
CA GLU A 31 -9.04 -11.16 -7.58
C GLU A 31 -8.45 -12.37 -6.86
N THR A 32 -7.49 -13.00 -7.48
CA THR A 32 -6.81 -14.18 -6.93
C THR A 32 -5.47 -13.82 -6.30
N LYS A 33 -4.97 -14.68 -5.39
CA LYS A 33 -3.63 -14.53 -4.80
C LYS A 33 -2.52 -14.34 -5.84
N ASP A 34 -2.60 -15.08 -6.95
CA ASP A 34 -1.58 -15.02 -8.00
C ASP A 34 -1.65 -13.70 -8.79
N GLU A 35 -2.83 -13.10 -8.93
CA GLU A 35 -2.98 -11.77 -9.52
C GLU A 35 -2.45 -10.70 -8.58
N LEU A 36 -2.71 -10.83 -7.28
CA LEU A 36 -2.09 -9.98 -6.27
C LEU A 36 -0.56 -10.09 -6.32
N ALA A 37 -0.02 -11.31 -6.27
CA ALA A 37 1.43 -11.55 -6.30
C ALA A 37 2.08 -11.00 -7.58
N GLY A 38 1.45 -11.22 -8.73
CA GLY A 38 1.92 -10.70 -10.02
C GLY A 38 1.90 -9.17 -10.09
N GLY A 39 0.83 -8.55 -9.61
CA GLY A 39 0.69 -7.09 -9.55
C GLY A 39 1.69 -6.45 -8.59
N ILE A 40 1.87 -7.02 -7.40
CA ILE A 40 2.87 -6.57 -6.41
C ILE A 40 4.27 -6.63 -7.01
N PHE A 41 4.61 -7.76 -7.64
CA PHE A 41 5.92 -7.93 -8.28
C PHE A 41 6.20 -6.80 -9.27
N VAL A 42 5.27 -6.54 -10.19
CA VAL A 42 5.46 -5.51 -11.23
C VAL A 42 5.49 -4.10 -10.64
N LEU A 43 4.62 -3.79 -9.68
CA LEU A 43 4.65 -2.48 -9.03
C LEU A 43 5.96 -2.25 -8.28
N ARG A 44 6.45 -3.26 -7.55
CA ARG A 44 7.76 -3.20 -6.87
C ARG A 44 8.91 -3.09 -7.84
N GLU A 45 8.86 -3.77 -8.99
CA GLU A 45 9.89 -3.71 -10.02
C GLU A 45 9.99 -2.31 -10.63
N LYS A 46 8.84 -1.71 -10.98
CA LYS A 46 8.76 -0.40 -11.63
C LYS A 46 8.83 0.79 -10.67
N ALA A 47 8.76 0.56 -9.37
CA ALA A 47 8.86 1.64 -8.38
C ALA A 47 10.26 2.24 -8.34
N THR A 48 10.34 3.54 -8.05
CA THR A 48 11.58 4.19 -7.62
C THR A 48 12.02 3.57 -6.30
N LYS A 49 13.17 2.90 -6.29
CA LYS A 49 13.66 2.14 -5.13
C LYS A 49 14.17 3.05 -4.03
N VAL A 50 13.88 2.68 -2.79
CA VAL A 50 14.47 3.26 -1.57
C VAL A 50 15.24 2.16 -0.87
N LYS A 51 16.52 2.39 -0.58
CA LYS A 51 17.33 1.44 0.18
C LYS A 51 17.01 1.56 1.65
N ALA A 52 16.57 0.47 2.24
CA ALA A 52 16.29 0.36 3.66
C ALA A 52 17.00 -0.85 4.26
N GLU A 53 17.30 -0.80 5.55
CA GLU A 53 17.89 -1.91 6.27
C GLU A 53 16.88 -3.06 6.42
N GLN A 54 17.38 -4.27 6.63
CA GLN A 54 16.56 -5.50 6.61
C GLN A 54 15.49 -5.53 7.71
N ASP A 55 15.73 -4.85 8.83
CA ASP A 55 14.83 -4.74 9.96
C ASP A 55 13.84 -3.57 9.85
N THR A 56 13.96 -2.75 8.80
CA THR A 56 13.00 -1.68 8.52
C THR A 56 11.60 -2.23 8.30
N ILE A 57 10.62 -1.59 8.91
CA ILE A 57 9.22 -2.00 8.85
C ILE A 57 8.36 -1.00 8.04
N ASP A 58 7.17 -1.46 7.65
CA ASP A 58 6.09 -0.60 7.16
C ASP A 58 4.80 -0.91 7.93
N THR A 59 4.02 0.13 8.18
CA THR A 59 2.68 0.05 8.76
C THR A 59 1.69 0.68 7.80
N CYS A 60 0.87 -0.10 7.16
CA CYS A 60 -0.08 0.40 6.17
C CYS A 60 -1.39 -0.39 6.23
N GLY A 61 -2.36 0.02 5.45
CA GLY A 61 -3.63 -0.66 5.32
C GLY A 61 -4.22 -0.42 3.94
N THR A 62 -5.23 -1.19 3.60
CA THR A 62 -5.99 -1.01 2.37
C THR A 62 -6.80 0.28 2.38
N GLY A 63 -7.11 0.78 3.58
CA GLY A 63 -8.05 1.86 3.76
C GLY A 63 -9.46 1.50 3.30
N GLY A 64 -10.36 2.47 3.39
CA GLY A 64 -11.71 2.32 2.84
C GLY A 64 -12.59 1.32 3.60
N ASP A 65 -12.34 1.14 4.89
CA ASP A 65 -13.15 0.35 5.81
C ASP A 65 -14.48 1.04 6.19
N GLY A 66 -14.58 2.35 5.92
CA GLY A 66 -15.77 3.16 6.20
C GLY A 66 -15.97 3.51 7.68
N GLN A 67 -15.01 3.19 8.56
CA GLN A 67 -15.16 3.39 10.00
C GLN A 67 -14.85 4.82 10.46
N ASN A 68 -14.27 5.67 9.59
CA ASN A 68 -13.87 7.04 9.92
C ASN A 68 -12.99 7.14 11.18
N SER A 69 -12.15 6.13 11.40
CA SER A 69 -11.22 6.07 12.51
C SER A 69 -10.05 7.05 12.35
N LEU A 70 -9.24 7.17 13.39
CA LEU A 70 -7.97 7.88 13.32
C LEU A 70 -6.99 7.19 12.35
N ASN A 71 -6.00 7.92 11.86
CA ASN A 71 -4.90 7.35 11.07
C ASN A 71 -3.95 6.53 11.96
N ILE A 72 -4.44 5.41 12.49
CA ILE A 72 -3.79 4.58 13.50
C ILE A 72 -2.42 4.11 13.01
N SER A 73 -2.34 3.57 11.80
CA SER A 73 -1.08 3.12 11.23
C SER A 73 -0.04 4.24 11.07
N THR A 74 -0.48 5.50 10.85
CA THR A 74 0.42 6.66 10.77
C THR A 74 0.92 7.06 12.16
N ALA A 75 0.01 7.10 13.16
CA ALA A 75 0.38 7.37 14.54
C ALA A 75 1.35 6.31 15.09
N ALA A 76 1.05 5.03 14.87
CA ALA A 76 1.92 3.91 15.24
C ALA A 76 3.31 4.01 14.59
N ALA A 77 3.39 4.40 13.31
CA ALA A 77 4.65 4.61 12.61
C ALA A 77 5.53 5.66 13.28
N ILE A 78 4.95 6.80 13.68
CA ILE A 78 5.67 7.88 14.37
C ILE A 78 6.14 7.42 15.75
N VAL A 79 5.28 6.76 16.52
CA VAL A 79 5.64 6.23 17.85
C VAL A 79 6.77 5.23 17.75
N LEU A 80 6.69 4.25 16.83
CA LEU A 80 7.73 3.26 16.62
C LEU A 80 9.06 3.91 16.23
N ALA A 81 9.05 4.90 15.36
CA ALA A 81 10.26 5.65 14.99
C ALA A 81 10.88 6.39 16.18
N SER A 82 10.05 6.97 17.06
CA SER A 82 10.54 7.62 18.29
C SER A 82 11.17 6.64 19.28
N MET A 83 10.80 5.36 19.20
CA MET A 83 11.37 4.25 19.99
C MET A 83 12.64 3.66 19.35
N GLY A 84 13.10 4.20 18.22
CA GLY A 84 14.29 3.73 17.52
C GLY A 84 14.05 2.65 16.46
N VAL A 85 12.80 2.30 16.18
CA VAL A 85 12.46 1.36 15.10
C VAL A 85 12.49 2.09 13.75
N LYS A 86 13.21 1.54 12.78
CA LYS A 86 13.24 2.11 11.43
C LYS A 86 11.93 1.85 10.69
N VAL A 87 11.27 2.92 10.27
CA VAL A 87 9.98 2.86 9.58
C VAL A 87 10.07 3.52 8.22
N ALA A 88 9.82 2.75 7.17
CA ALA A 88 9.69 3.20 5.79
C ALA A 88 8.22 3.12 5.40
N LYS A 89 7.43 4.11 5.81
CA LYS A 89 5.99 4.11 5.62
C LYS A 89 5.61 4.45 4.19
N HIS A 90 4.92 3.52 3.54
CA HIS A 90 4.30 3.75 2.23
C HIS A 90 2.84 4.18 2.41
N GLY A 91 2.40 5.18 1.68
CA GLY A 91 1.03 5.66 1.81
C GLY A 91 0.60 6.67 0.76
N ASN A 92 -0.65 7.11 0.86
CA ASN A 92 -1.27 8.03 -0.09
C ASN A 92 -2.18 9.04 0.64
N LYS A 93 -2.71 10.00 -0.12
CA LYS A 93 -3.84 10.82 0.29
C LYS A 93 -5.13 10.00 0.33
N ALA A 94 -6.12 10.47 1.05
CA ALA A 94 -7.44 9.86 1.09
C ALA A 94 -8.05 9.77 -0.31
N VAL A 95 -8.69 8.62 -0.62
CA VAL A 95 -9.47 8.44 -1.84
C VAL A 95 -10.97 8.35 -1.50
N SER A 96 -11.30 7.66 -0.42
CA SER A 96 -12.69 7.42 0.02
C SER A 96 -12.94 7.77 1.48
N SER A 97 -11.91 8.07 2.25
CA SER A 97 -11.99 8.54 3.65
C SER A 97 -11.79 10.05 3.73
N ASN A 98 -12.07 10.63 4.90
CA ASN A 98 -11.92 12.06 5.13
C ASN A 98 -10.46 12.51 5.19
N CYS A 99 -9.53 11.62 5.56
CA CYS A 99 -8.13 11.96 5.78
C CYS A 99 -7.24 10.72 5.57
N GLY A 100 -6.29 10.79 4.66
CA GLY A 100 -5.28 9.76 4.44
C GLY A 100 -3.98 10.03 5.20
N SER A 101 -3.04 9.10 5.15
CA SER A 101 -1.75 9.23 5.84
C SER A 101 -0.95 10.46 5.38
N ALA A 102 -0.96 10.74 4.07
CA ALA A 102 -0.28 11.92 3.53
C ALA A 102 -0.91 13.23 4.04
N ASP A 103 -2.24 13.27 4.14
CA ASP A 103 -2.96 14.47 4.59
C ASP A 103 -2.60 14.82 6.05
N VAL A 104 -2.55 13.82 6.93
CA VAL A 104 -2.11 14.00 8.33
C VAL A 104 -0.67 14.50 8.40
N LEU A 105 0.24 13.88 7.66
CA LEU A 105 1.66 14.25 7.69
C LEU A 105 1.90 15.66 7.15
N GLU A 106 1.18 16.07 6.09
CA GLU A 106 1.21 17.46 5.60
C GLU A 106 0.70 18.44 6.66
N ALA A 107 -0.40 18.11 7.35
CA ALA A 107 -0.93 18.94 8.44
C ALA A 107 0.07 19.09 9.61
N LEU A 108 0.84 18.04 9.88
CA LEU A 108 1.94 18.04 10.85
C LEU A 108 3.23 18.71 10.32
N LYS A 109 3.21 19.27 9.10
CA LYS A 109 4.36 19.90 8.42
C LYS A 109 5.52 18.94 8.18
N ILE A 110 5.24 17.65 8.08
CA ILE A 110 6.22 16.62 7.69
C ILE A 110 6.29 16.60 6.16
N ASN A 111 7.50 16.67 5.61
CA ASN A 111 7.69 16.64 4.17
C ASN A 111 7.34 15.27 3.59
N ILE A 112 6.27 15.19 2.82
CA ILE A 112 5.83 13.97 2.13
C ILE A 112 6.45 13.79 0.74
N ASN A 113 7.15 14.81 0.22
CA ASN A 113 7.70 14.84 -1.13
C ASN A 113 9.19 14.49 -1.19
N LEU A 114 9.64 13.59 -0.32
CA LEU A 114 11.02 13.15 -0.30
C LEU A 114 11.36 12.38 -1.59
N LYS A 115 12.54 12.65 -2.15
CA LYS A 115 13.16 11.81 -3.17
C LYS A 115 13.74 10.54 -2.52
N ALA A 116 14.09 9.53 -3.31
CA ALA A 116 14.55 8.26 -2.77
C ALA A 116 15.78 8.40 -1.84
N ASN A 117 16.79 9.17 -2.23
CA ASN A 117 17.97 9.43 -1.41
C ASN A 117 17.64 10.20 -0.12
N GLU A 118 16.72 11.17 -0.19
CA GLU A 118 16.27 11.92 0.99
C GLU A 118 15.49 11.02 1.96
N ALA A 119 14.68 10.08 1.43
CA ALA A 119 13.99 9.09 2.24
C ALA A 119 14.96 8.13 2.93
N GLU A 120 16.01 7.67 2.22
CA GLU A 120 17.08 6.84 2.79
C GLU A 120 17.81 7.56 3.94
N GLU A 121 18.15 8.85 3.76
CA GLU A 121 18.77 9.67 4.80
C GLU A 121 17.82 9.90 5.98
N SER A 122 16.55 10.16 5.70
CA SER A 122 15.52 10.34 6.73
C SER A 122 15.35 9.11 7.61
N ILE A 123 15.32 7.91 7.02
CA ILE A 123 15.27 6.65 7.79
C ILE A 123 16.50 6.52 8.68
N LYS A 124 17.71 6.82 8.18
CA LYS A 124 18.95 6.73 8.95
C LYS A 124 18.99 7.72 10.10
N LYS A 125 18.56 8.97 9.88
CA LYS A 125 18.68 10.06 10.84
C LYS A 125 17.55 10.12 11.85
N PHE A 126 16.32 9.82 11.40
CA PHE A 126 15.10 10.02 12.19
C PHE A 126 14.33 8.72 12.42
N ASN A 127 14.82 7.57 11.96
CA ASN A 127 14.12 6.29 11.95
C ASN A 127 12.78 6.31 11.19
N PHE A 128 12.50 7.34 10.40
CA PHE A 128 11.23 7.52 9.71
C PHE A 128 11.42 8.14 8.33
N ALA A 129 10.74 7.58 7.34
CA ALA A 129 10.45 8.27 6.09
C ALA A 129 9.04 7.90 5.60
N PHE A 130 8.37 8.90 5.01
CA PHE A 130 7.11 8.67 4.31
C PHE A 130 7.36 8.64 2.80
N MET A 131 6.94 7.57 2.18
CA MET A 131 7.03 7.36 0.73
C MET A 131 5.65 7.59 0.12
N PHE A 132 5.42 8.81 -0.36
CA PHE A 132 4.17 9.18 -0.99
C PHE A 132 4.01 8.45 -2.33
N ALA A 133 3.04 7.56 -2.43
CA ALA A 133 2.88 6.62 -3.55
C ALA A 133 2.98 7.25 -4.95
N PRO A 134 2.40 8.43 -5.25
CA PRO A 134 2.54 9.06 -6.56
C PRO A 134 3.99 9.38 -6.95
N ASN A 135 4.85 9.70 -5.98
CA ASN A 135 6.25 10.06 -6.25
C ASN A 135 7.13 8.83 -6.56
N TYR A 136 6.71 7.65 -6.13
CA TYR A 136 7.50 6.42 -6.28
C TYR A 136 6.95 5.44 -7.32
N HIS A 137 5.67 5.56 -7.68
CA HIS A 137 5.00 4.68 -8.64
C HIS A 137 4.56 5.45 -9.90
N SER A 138 5.50 6.04 -10.61
CA SER A 138 5.22 6.85 -11.81
C SER A 138 4.44 6.10 -12.90
N ALA A 139 4.61 4.78 -12.99
CA ALA A 139 3.89 3.93 -13.94
C ALA A 139 2.37 3.90 -13.69
N MET A 140 1.91 4.24 -12.48
CA MET A 140 0.48 4.35 -12.17
C MET A 140 -0.25 5.43 -12.96
N LYS A 141 0.47 6.36 -13.59
CA LYS A 141 -0.10 7.38 -14.49
C LYS A 141 -0.90 6.77 -15.64
N HIS A 142 -0.52 5.59 -16.10
CA HIS A 142 -1.19 4.91 -17.23
C HIS A 142 -2.55 4.32 -16.85
N VAL A 143 -2.75 3.95 -15.60
CA VAL A 143 -4.02 3.37 -15.11
C VAL A 143 -4.85 4.35 -14.26
N GLY A 144 -4.25 5.45 -13.85
CA GLY A 144 -4.89 6.46 -12.99
C GLY A 144 -6.20 7.02 -13.56
N PRO A 145 -6.23 7.50 -14.83
CA PRO A 145 -7.45 8.03 -15.45
C PRO A 145 -8.60 7.01 -15.46
N ALA A 146 -8.34 5.78 -15.91
CA ALA A 146 -9.33 4.70 -15.93
C ALA A 146 -9.89 4.41 -14.53
N ARG A 147 -9.03 4.30 -13.51
CA ARG A 147 -9.44 4.09 -12.12
C ARG A 147 -10.31 5.24 -11.59
N LYS A 148 -9.94 6.49 -11.91
CA LYS A 148 -10.72 7.67 -11.53
C LYS A 148 -12.11 7.65 -12.15
N LYS A 149 -12.21 7.30 -13.43
CA LYS A 149 -13.47 7.19 -14.17
C LYS A 149 -14.38 6.09 -13.64
N MET A 150 -13.79 4.95 -13.24
CA MET A 150 -14.53 3.84 -12.63
C MET A 150 -15.13 4.22 -11.27
N GLY A 151 -14.49 5.05 -10.47
CA GLY A 151 -14.96 5.46 -9.14
C GLY A 151 -15.15 4.30 -8.15
N LYS A 152 -14.53 3.15 -8.42
CA LYS A 152 -14.68 1.91 -7.64
C LYS A 152 -13.32 1.43 -7.12
N LYS A 153 -13.34 0.58 -6.08
CA LYS A 153 -12.15 -0.18 -5.68
C LYS A 153 -11.75 -1.14 -6.80
N THR A 154 -10.47 -1.27 -7.03
CA THR A 154 -9.87 -2.18 -8.03
C THR A 154 -8.73 -2.94 -7.38
N ILE A 155 -8.14 -3.91 -8.08
CA ILE A 155 -6.96 -4.63 -7.60
C ILE A 155 -5.83 -3.72 -7.12
N PHE A 156 -5.71 -2.50 -7.65
CA PHE A 156 -4.70 -1.53 -7.21
C PHE A 156 -4.92 -1.01 -5.78
N ASN A 157 -6.15 -1.09 -5.26
CA ASN A 157 -6.42 -0.78 -3.85
C ASN A 157 -5.93 -1.91 -2.93
N LEU A 158 -5.86 -3.14 -3.45
CA LEU A 158 -5.36 -4.31 -2.73
C LEU A 158 -3.83 -4.39 -2.77
N ILE A 159 -3.22 -4.19 -3.94
CA ILE A 159 -1.77 -4.36 -4.09
C ILE A 159 -0.95 -3.12 -3.69
N GLY A 160 -1.58 -1.94 -3.61
CA GLY A 160 -0.91 -0.69 -3.20
C GLY A 160 -0.17 -0.83 -1.87
N PRO A 161 -0.83 -1.22 -0.78
CA PRO A 161 -0.19 -1.42 0.53
C PRO A 161 0.93 -2.45 0.53
N LEU A 162 0.88 -3.41 -0.39
CA LEU A 162 1.85 -4.50 -0.51
C LEU A 162 3.07 -4.14 -1.38
N SER A 163 3.07 -2.94 -1.97
CA SER A 163 4.04 -2.54 -2.99
C SER A 163 5.01 -1.47 -2.50
N SER A 164 5.45 -1.55 -1.25
CA SER A 164 6.40 -0.60 -0.67
C SER A 164 7.64 -0.39 -1.55
N PRO A 165 8.02 0.87 -1.88
CA PRO A 165 9.24 1.20 -2.62
C PRO A 165 10.52 0.75 -1.92
N ALA A 166 10.51 0.69 -0.58
CA ALA A 166 11.61 0.18 0.23
C ALA A 166 11.68 -1.36 0.27
N GLN A 167 10.69 -2.05 -0.30
CA GLN A 167 10.61 -3.52 -0.33
C GLN A 167 10.86 -4.15 1.05
N VAL A 168 10.32 -3.52 2.09
CA VAL A 168 10.48 -3.98 3.47
C VAL A 168 10.09 -5.44 3.61
N LYS A 169 10.76 -6.12 4.54
CA LYS A 169 10.53 -7.54 4.80
C LYS A 169 9.62 -7.81 6.00
N ARG A 170 9.21 -6.74 6.68
CA ARG A 170 8.36 -6.80 7.88
C ARG A 170 7.26 -5.75 7.76
N GLN A 171 5.99 -6.15 7.89
CA GLN A 171 4.85 -5.26 7.69
C GLN A 171 3.71 -5.55 8.67
N VAL A 172 2.99 -4.50 9.05
CA VAL A 172 1.64 -4.62 9.60
C VAL A 172 0.69 -4.06 8.55
N ILE A 173 -0.32 -4.85 8.16
CA ILE A 173 -1.23 -4.49 7.07
C ILE A 173 -2.67 -4.72 7.51
N GLY A 174 -3.43 -3.64 7.62
CA GLY A 174 -4.86 -3.69 7.79
C GLY A 174 -5.59 -4.01 6.48
N VAL A 175 -6.63 -4.83 6.54
CA VAL A 175 -7.48 -5.15 5.39
C VAL A 175 -8.95 -4.84 5.71
N PHE A 176 -9.62 -4.16 4.77
CA PHE A 176 -11.02 -3.75 4.93
C PHE A 176 -12.02 -4.92 4.93
N ASP A 177 -11.58 -6.14 4.58
CA ASP A 177 -12.43 -7.32 4.55
C ASP A 177 -11.56 -8.54 4.88
N LYS A 178 -12.00 -9.35 5.83
CA LYS A 178 -11.34 -10.56 6.35
C LYS A 178 -10.96 -11.55 5.25
N LYS A 179 -11.72 -11.61 4.15
CA LYS A 179 -11.42 -12.52 3.03
C LYS A 179 -10.04 -12.27 2.41
N TRP A 180 -9.47 -11.05 2.55
CA TRP A 180 -8.17 -10.68 1.99
C TRP A 180 -6.98 -11.10 2.86
N MET A 181 -7.19 -11.50 4.11
CA MET A 181 -6.10 -11.84 5.02
C MET A 181 -5.21 -12.96 4.44
N LYS A 182 -5.81 -14.08 4.07
CA LYS A 182 -5.08 -15.23 3.51
C LYS A 182 -4.46 -14.93 2.13
N PRO A 183 -5.18 -14.37 1.13
CA PRO A 183 -4.59 -13.99 -0.15
C PRO A 183 -3.40 -13.02 0.00
N PHE A 184 -3.46 -12.07 0.93
CA PHE A 184 -2.37 -11.13 1.19
C PHE A 184 -1.15 -11.83 1.78
N ALA A 185 -1.34 -12.72 2.77
CA ALA A 185 -0.26 -13.49 3.36
C ALA A 185 0.49 -14.31 2.31
N GLU A 186 -0.25 -15.01 1.45
CA GLU A 186 0.31 -15.83 0.39
C GLU A 186 1.05 -14.98 -0.66
N ALA A 187 0.45 -13.87 -1.11
CA ALA A 187 1.08 -12.96 -2.07
C ALA A 187 2.34 -12.30 -1.52
N LEU A 188 2.36 -11.89 -0.26
CA LEU A 188 3.54 -11.35 0.41
C LEU A 188 4.66 -12.38 0.53
N LYS A 189 4.33 -13.61 0.90
CA LYS A 189 5.28 -14.72 0.96
C LYS A 189 5.96 -14.95 -0.40
N GLU A 190 5.19 -14.97 -1.48
CA GLU A 190 5.72 -15.10 -2.85
C GLU A 190 6.62 -13.92 -3.26
N ASN A 191 6.39 -12.74 -2.68
CA ASN A 191 7.20 -11.54 -2.89
C ASN A 191 8.34 -11.36 -1.86
N GLY A 192 8.66 -12.41 -1.09
CA GLY A 192 9.83 -12.48 -0.22
C GLY A 192 9.72 -11.65 1.07
N VAL A 193 8.50 -11.38 1.56
CA VAL A 193 8.28 -10.83 2.91
C VAL A 193 8.53 -11.92 3.93
N ILE A 194 9.25 -11.60 5.00
CA ILE A 194 9.68 -12.55 6.03
C ILE A 194 8.65 -12.63 7.16
N HIS A 195 8.07 -11.48 7.52
CA HIS A 195 7.11 -11.41 8.63
C HIS A 195 6.05 -10.35 8.32
N ALA A 196 4.79 -10.73 8.44
CA ALA A 196 3.67 -9.80 8.30
C ALA A 196 2.55 -10.14 9.29
N PHE A 197 2.00 -9.09 9.91
CA PHE A 197 0.68 -9.15 10.52
C PHE A 197 -0.33 -8.61 9.53
N ILE A 198 -1.33 -9.41 9.19
CA ILE A 198 -2.44 -8.99 8.35
C ILE A 198 -3.67 -9.03 9.22
N VAL A 199 -4.28 -7.87 9.46
CA VAL A 199 -5.28 -7.71 10.50
C VAL A 199 -6.61 -7.21 9.95
N HIS A 200 -7.70 -7.65 10.59
CA HIS A 200 -9.06 -7.18 10.39
C HIS A 200 -9.85 -7.34 11.68
N SER A 201 -10.57 -6.32 12.10
CA SER A 201 -11.32 -6.36 13.35
C SER A 201 -12.82 -6.60 13.12
N GLU A 202 -13.49 -7.21 14.09
CA GLU A 202 -14.93 -7.56 14.00
C GLU A 202 -15.84 -6.32 13.90
N ASP A 203 -15.39 -5.17 14.39
CA ASP A 203 -16.07 -3.87 14.23
C ASP A 203 -15.91 -3.27 12.82
N GLY A 204 -15.22 -3.98 11.92
CA GLY A 204 -15.02 -3.60 10.53
C GLY A 204 -13.75 -2.78 10.26
N MET A 205 -12.96 -2.45 11.29
CA MET A 205 -11.72 -1.68 11.11
C MET A 205 -10.65 -2.51 10.39
N ASP A 206 -9.92 -1.87 9.49
CA ASP A 206 -8.69 -2.41 8.89
C ASP A 206 -7.45 -2.14 9.80
N GLU A 207 -7.65 -2.26 11.10
CA GLU A 207 -6.66 -2.00 12.16
C GLU A 207 -6.81 -3.01 13.31
N ILE A 208 -5.91 -2.93 14.28
CA ILE A 208 -6.07 -3.64 15.56
C ILE A 208 -7.00 -2.81 16.44
N SER A 209 -8.23 -3.27 16.63
CA SER A 209 -9.23 -2.56 17.44
C SER A 209 -8.97 -2.75 18.92
N PRO A 210 -9.10 -1.69 19.75
CA PRO A 210 -9.15 -1.81 21.21
C PRO A 210 -10.53 -2.21 21.74
N PHE A 211 -11.56 -2.27 20.89
CA PHE A 211 -12.96 -2.46 21.29
C PHE A 211 -13.54 -3.80 20.81
N ALA A 212 -12.94 -4.44 19.83
CA ALA A 212 -13.43 -5.66 19.22
C ALA A 212 -12.29 -6.66 18.98
N LYS A 213 -12.68 -7.91 18.79
CA LYS A 213 -11.72 -8.95 18.43
C LYS A 213 -11.08 -8.65 17.09
N THR A 214 -9.76 -8.76 17.04
CA THR A 214 -8.96 -8.64 15.81
C THR A 214 -8.45 -10.02 15.39
N TYR A 215 -8.56 -10.30 14.11
CA TYR A 215 -8.04 -11.50 13.46
C TYR A 215 -6.70 -11.21 12.81
#